data_0f969682420df63e936cbb16939d8761
#
_entry.id   0f969682420df63e936cbb16939d8761
#
_cell.length_a   1.000
_cell.length_b   1.000
_cell.length_c   1.000
_cell.angle_alpha   90.00
_cell.angle_beta   90.00
_cell.angle_gamma   90.00
#
_symmetry.space_group_name_H-M   'P 1'
#
loop_
_entity.id
_entity.type
_entity.pdbx_description
1 polymer ?
#
loop_
_entity_poly.entity_id
_entity_poly.type
_entity_poly.pdbx_seq_one_letter_code
_entity_poly.pdbx_strand_id
1 'polypeptide(L)'
;MAFPPDIGVIDLMIGLPKKNASDHYKFMGDALKDDESKNMRMPAQYMFKDVPQDVGDEADPVKLLISDMDRCGVAMGMLHMGSPESERALKEHPDRIIPCMEIDPNDIMGSVRKLREAHSKWGIKAATSFPAGYMPQVPVSDRRHYPLYAECINLDIPMIINAGVPGPRVPMACQHVDHFDEVCYDFPELRIVMRHGAEPWEATAVKLMLKWPGLYYMTSAFAPKYYPKAIIDYVNTRGSSKIMYAGYYPMGLSLDRIADEMGSVPFKADTWPKFLRNNAIDVFKLDIPKV
;
A
#
# COMPACT_ATOMS: atom_id res chain seq x y z
N MET A 1 6.03 18.13 13.36
CA MET A 1 4.83 17.83 14.18
C MET A 1 4.50 16.36 13.99
N ALA A 2 4.03 15.67 15.00
CA ALA A 2 3.56 14.29 14.85
C ALA A 2 2.15 14.27 14.22
N PHE A 3 1.70 13.10 13.78
CA PHE A 3 0.28 12.88 13.47
C PHE A 3 -0.60 13.33 14.64
N PRO A 4 -1.93 13.55 14.40
CA PRO A 4 -2.83 13.89 15.50
C PRO A 4 -2.62 12.94 16.68
N PRO A 5 -2.27 13.45 17.88
CA PRO A 5 -2.09 12.62 19.06
C PRO A 5 -3.42 11.90 19.36
N ASP A 6 -3.37 10.76 20.03
CA ASP A 6 -4.51 9.99 20.53
C ASP A 6 -5.26 9.12 19.49
N ILE A 7 -4.93 9.18 18.19
CA ILE A 7 -5.57 8.28 17.19
C ILE A 7 -4.85 6.93 17.10
N GLY A 8 -3.53 6.89 17.28
CA GLY A 8 -2.75 5.66 17.08
C GLY A 8 -2.77 5.22 15.63
N VAL A 9 -2.07 5.96 14.79
CA VAL A 9 -2.09 5.85 13.32
C VAL A 9 -1.69 4.47 12.82
N ILE A 10 -2.42 3.94 11.84
CA ILE A 10 -2.08 2.73 11.10
C ILE A 10 -1.59 3.14 9.71
N ASP A 11 -0.32 2.86 9.40
CA ASP A 11 0.26 3.08 8.08
C ASP A 11 0.18 1.78 7.26
N LEU A 12 -0.66 1.78 6.21
CA LEU A 12 -0.88 0.59 5.38
C LEU A 12 0.19 0.36 4.30
N MET A 13 1.26 1.16 4.29
CA MET A 13 2.40 0.94 3.40
C MET A 13 3.70 1.46 4.01
N ILE A 14 4.33 0.63 4.81
CA ILE A 14 5.61 0.91 5.44
C ILE A 14 6.62 -0.18 5.07
N GLY A 15 7.90 0.13 5.06
CA GLY A 15 8.97 -0.81 4.74
C GLY A 15 10.13 -0.70 5.72
N LEU A 16 10.99 -1.71 5.68
CA LEU A 16 12.25 -1.68 6.44
C LEU A 16 13.27 -0.82 5.69
N PRO A 17 13.94 0.14 6.35
CA PRO A 17 15.08 0.84 5.75
C PRO A 17 16.14 -0.17 5.27
N LYS A 18 16.76 0.09 4.13
CA LYS A 18 17.78 -0.79 3.55
C LYS A 18 19.13 -0.12 3.50
N LYS A 19 20.20 -0.90 3.62
CA LYS A 19 21.58 -0.42 3.45
C LYS A 19 21.75 0.32 2.14
N ASN A 20 21.21 -0.24 1.07
CA ASN A 20 21.09 0.41 -0.23
C ASN A 20 19.60 0.58 -0.57
N ALA A 21 19.12 1.80 -0.62
CA ALA A 21 17.70 2.10 -0.88
C ALA A 21 17.24 1.58 -2.25
N SER A 22 18.12 1.47 -3.25
CA SER A 22 17.77 0.89 -4.56
C SER A 22 17.34 -0.58 -4.48
N ASP A 23 17.70 -1.30 -3.40
CA ASP A 23 17.31 -2.70 -3.20
C ASP A 23 15.80 -2.90 -3.07
N HIS A 24 15.05 -1.85 -2.75
CA HIS A 24 13.59 -1.89 -2.77
C HIS A 24 13.00 -2.13 -4.16
N TYR A 25 13.77 -1.84 -5.22
CA TYR A 25 13.29 -1.82 -6.60
C TYR A 25 14.01 -2.80 -7.52
N LYS A 26 14.91 -3.63 -6.99
CA LYS A 26 15.64 -4.64 -7.79
C LYS A 26 14.75 -5.54 -8.63
N PHE A 27 13.52 -5.82 -8.15
CA PHE A 27 12.55 -6.64 -8.87
C PHE A 27 12.08 -6.02 -10.20
N MET A 28 12.29 -4.71 -10.40
CA MET A 28 11.89 -4.01 -11.62
C MET A 28 12.97 -3.97 -12.71
N GLY A 29 14.18 -4.48 -12.45
CA GLY A 29 15.31 -4.32 -13.35
C GLY A 29 15.02 -4.70 -14.80
N ASP A 30 14.37 -5.83 -15.02
CA ASP A 30 14.05 -6.33 -16.37
C ASP A 30 12.91 -5.56 -17.06
N ALA A 31 12.07 -4.87 -16.29
CA ALA A 31 10.96 -4.06 -16.81
C ALA A 31 11.41 -2.69 -17.32
N LEU A 32 12.51 -2.13 -16.78
CA LEU A 32 13.03 -0.83 -17.16
C LEU A 32 13.85 -0.94 -18.45
N LYS A 33 13.53 -0.11 -19.45
CA LYS A 33 14.15 -0.20 -20.78
C LYS A 33 15.20 0.88 -21.03
N ASP A 34 14.98 2.09 -20.51
CA ASP A 34 15.88 3.22 -20.70
C ASP A 34 17.00 3.26 -19.66
N ASP A 35 18.17 3.76 -20.07
CA ASP A 35 19.36 3.79 -19.22
C ASP A 35 19.22 4.78 -18.03
N GLU A 36 18.46 5.86 -18.20
CA GLU A 36 18.21 6.80 -17.12
C GLU A 36 17.43 6.10 -15.97
N SER A 37 16.34 5.38 -16.29
CA SER A 37 15.55 4.65 -15.29
C SER A 37 16.36 3.54 -14.60
N LYS A 38 17.24 2.83 -15.33
CA LYS A 38 18.10 1.78 -14.75
C LYS A 38 19.13 2.34 -13.78
N ASN A 39 19.57 3.58 -13.99
CA ASN A 39 20.56 4.25 -13.15
C ASN A 39 19.94 5.08 -12.02
N MET A 40 18.61 5.21 -11.97
CA MET A 40 17.92 5.87 -10.87
C MET A 40 18.04 5.04 -9.58
N ARG A 41 18.24 5.72 -8.45
CA ARG A 41 18.19 5.09 -7.12
C ARG A 41 16.80 4.49 -6.82
N MET A 42 15.77 5.16 -7.30
CA MET A 42 14.37 4.77 -7.26
C MET A 42 13.75 4.98 -8.64
N PRO A 43 13.08 3.97 -9.26
CA PRO A 43 12.58 4.08 -10.64
C PRO A 43 11.59 5.22 -10.90
N ALA A 44 11.10 5.87 -9.86
CA ALA A 44 10.20 7.02 -9.93
C ALA A 44 10.80 8.28 -9.25
N GLN A 45 12.12 8.35 -9.01
CA GLN A 45 12.73 9.45 -8.24
C GLN A 45 12.48 10.83 -8.85
N TYR A 46 12.25 10.94 -10.16
CA TYR A 46 11.91 12.19 -10.84
C TYR A 46 10.58 12.82 -10.34
N MET A 47 9.73 12.03 -9.67
CA MET A 47 8.47 12.49 -9.07
C MET A 47 8.63 12.93 -7.60
N PHE A 48 9.75 12.62 -6.97
CA PHE A 48 9.98 12.87 -5.54
C PHE A 48 11.10 13.89 -5.34
N LYS A 49 10.90 14.85 -4.42
CA LYS A 49 11.95 15.83 -4.10
C LYS A 49 13.10 15.23 -3.31
N ASP A 50 12.74 14.40 -2.31
CA ASP A 50 13.68 13.79 -1.39
C ASP A 50 13.40 12.29 -1.36
N VAL A 51 14.33 11.50 -1.91
CA VAL A 51 14.30 10.05 -1.82
C VAL A 51 15.05 9.62 -0.57
N PRO A 52 14.51 8.73 0.27
CA PRO A 52 15.18 8.23 1.45
C PRO A 52 16.58 7.72 1.16
N GLN A 53 17.51 8.04 2.05
CA GLN A 53 18.92 7.70 1.89
C GLN A 53 19.22 6.28 2.33
N ASP A 54 20.39 5.77 1.92
CA ASP A 54 20.92 4.51 2.43
C ASP A 54 21.16 4.63 3.94
N VAL A 55 20.90 3.56 4.67
CA VAL A 55 21.28 3.49 6.08
C VAL A 55 22.68 2.90 6.21
N GLY A 56 23.39 3.30 7.26
CA GLY A 56 24.76 2.81 7.50
C GLY A 56 24.82 1.27 7.65
N ASP A 57 25.99 0.69 7.39
CA ASP A 57 26.18 -0.76 7.41
C ASP A 57 25.90 -1.42 8.77
N GLU A 58 26.08 -0.69 9.87
CA GLU A 58 25.80 -1.15 11.23
C GLU A 58 24.36 -0.88 11.69
N ALA A 59 23.55 -0.24 10.85
CA ALA A 59 22.18 0.11 11.21
C ALA A 59 21.29 -1.14 11.26
N ASP A 60 20.52 -1.27 12.34
CA ASP A 60 19.49 -2.30 12.48
C ASP A 60 18.17 -1.80 11.86
N PRO A 61 17.72 -2.36 10.71
CA PRO A 61 16.53 -1.86 10.03
C PRO A 61 15.23 -2.00 10.83
N VAL A 62 15.14 -2.99 11.72
CA VAL A 62 13.95 -3.16 12.57
C VAL A 62 13.91 -2.08 13.65
N LYS A 63 15.04 -1.85 14.33
CA LYS A 63 15.11 -0.79 15.34
C LYS A 63 14.87 0.60 14.74
N LEU A 64 15.42 0.86 13.54
CA LEU A 64 15.19 2.12 12.84
C LEU A 64 13.71 2.30 12.52
N LEU A 65 13.07 1.28 11.94
CA LEU A 65 11.64 1.32 11.62
C LEU A 65 10.80 1.64 12.87
N ILE A 66 10.99 0.91 13.96
CA ILE A 66 10.23 1.09 15.20
C ILE A 66 10.50 2.48 15.81
N SER A 67 11.75 2.93 15.83
CA SER A 67 12.10 4.27 16.31
C SER A 67 11.44 5.38 15.50
N ASP A 68 11.39 5.25 14.17
CA ASP A 68 10.75 6.23 13.30
C ASP A 68 9.22 6.21 13.48
N MET A 69 8.62 5.03 13.62
CA MET A 69 7.20 4.90 13.94
C MET A 69 6.85 5.58 15.27
N ASP A 70 7.64 5.33 16.32
CA ASP A 70 7.42 5.92 17.65
C ASP A 70 7.54 7.45 17.61
N ARG A 71 8.60 7.96 16.96
CA ARG A 71 8.85 9.38 16.82
C ARG A 71 7.72 10.11 16.09
N CYS A 72 7.13 9.48 15.08
CA CYS A 72 6.07 10.07 14.27
C CYS A 72 4.65 9.74 14.76
N GLY A 73 4.48 8.85 15.74
CA GLY A 73 3.16 8.48 16.29
C GLY A 73 2.42 7.44 15.44
N VAL A 74 3.15 6.60 14.68
CA VAL A 74 2.59 5.46 13.94
C VAL A 74 2.50 4.27 14.87
N ALA A 75 1.27 3.86 15.20
CA ALA A 75 1.03 2.75 16.12
C ALA A 75 1.29 1.40 15.47
N MET A 76 0.84 1.20 14.22
CA MET A 76 1.04 -0.04 13.46
C MET A 76 1.41 0.25 12.01
N GLY A 77 2.21 -0.64 11.41
CA GLY A 77 2.60 -0.53 10.00
C GLY A 77 2.39 -1.84 9.24
N MET A 78 1.84 -1.75 8.02
CA MET A 78 1.71 -2.91 7.14
C MET A 78 3.02 -3.17 6.40
N LEU A 79 3.60 -4.36 6.64
CA LEU A 79 4.92 -4.76 6.16
C LEU A 79 4.84 -6.04 5.31
N HIS A 80 5.53 -6.03 4.16
CA HIS A 80 5.70 -7.23 3.34
C HIS A 80 6.57 -8.27 4.03
N MET A 81 6.06 -9.50 4.08
CA MET A 81 6.75 -10.65 4.66
C MET A 81 7.62 -11.36 3.62
N GLY A 82 8.62 -12.11 4.09
CA GLY A 82 9.48 -12.95 3.25
C GLY A 82 10.96 -12.63 3.31
N SER A 83 11.39 -11.66 4.15
CA SER A 83 12.80 -11.48 4.50
C SER A 83 13.04 -11.84 5.97
N PRO A 84 14.29 -12.22 6.33
CA PRO A 84 14.64 -12.47 7.73
C PRO A 84 14.32 -11.28 8.65
N GLU A 85 14.52 -10.05 8.16
CA GLU A 85 14.26 -8.83 8.92
C GLU A 85 12.77 -8.60 9.12
N SER A 86 11.92 -8.86 8.11
CA SER A 86 10.46 -8.73 8.25
C SER A 86 9.89 -9.79 9.21
N GLU A 87 10.40 -11.02 9.16
CA GLU A 87 10.02 -12.07 10.12
C GLU A 87 10.45 -11.69 11.54
N ARG A 88 11.64 -11.14 11.71
CA ARG A 88 12.13 -10.63 12.98
C ARG A 88 11.27 -9.48 13.50
N ALA A 89 10.95 -8.51 12.63
CA ALA A 89 10.09 -7.38 13.00
C ALA A 89 8.73 -7.84 13.54
N LEU A 90 8.08 -8.80 12.84
CA LEU A 90 6.81 -9.37 13.30
C LEU A 90 6.96 -10.14 14.61
N LYS A 91 8.05 -10.88 14.80
CA LYS A 91 8.29 -11.67 16.02
C LYS A 91 8.58 -10.79 17.24
N GLU A 92 9.39 -9.75 17.08
CA GLU A 92 9.81 -8.85 18.17
C GLU A 92 8.71 -7.80 18.50
N HIS A 93 7.90 -7.42 17.51
CA HIS A 93 6.88 -6.36 17.62
C HIS A 93 5.53 -6.79 17.00
N PRO A 94 4.91 -7.88 17.49
CA PRO A 94 3.69 -8.44 16.88
C PRO A 94 2.49 -7.48 16.94
N ASP A 95 2.46 -6.58 17.90
CA ASP A 95 1.45 -5.54 18.09
C ASP A 95 1.68 -4.28 17.23
N ARG A 96 2.83 -4.20 16.53
CA ARG A 96 3.22 -3.07 15.71
C ARG A 96 3.20 -3.37 14.21
N ILE A 97 3.26 -4.65 13.82
CA ILE A 97 3.42 -5.07 12.42
C ILE A 97 2.17 -5.79 11.94
N ILE A 98 1.61 -5.31 10.82
CA ILE A 98 0.54 -5.95 10.08
C ILE A 98 1.16 -6.68 8.89
N PRO A 99 1.23 -8.02 8.89
CA PRO A 99 1.90 -8.73 7.82
C PRO A 99 1.05 -8.77 6.54
N CYS A 100 1.69 -8.57 5.37
CA CYS A 100 1.09 -8.76 4.06
C CYS A 100 2.03 -9.52 3.12
N MET A 101 1.49 -10.00 1.97
CA MET A 101 2.26 -10.81 1.04
C MET A 101 2.03 -10.36 -0.40
N GLU A 102 3.12 -10.16 -1.15
CA GLU A 102 3.05 -9.90 -2.59
C GLU A 102 2.87 -11.19 -3.38
N ILE A 103 1.98 -11.13 -4.37
CA ILE A 103 1.69 -12.24 -5.30
C ILE A 103 2.27 -11.94 -6.68
N ASP A 104 2.44 -12.99 -7.50
CA ASP A 104 2.74 -12.89 -8.93
C ASP A 104 1.71 -13.70 -9.74
N PRO A 105 0.82 -13.05 -10.49
CA PRO A 105 -0.18 -13.75 -11.30
C PRO A 105 0.43 -14.49 -12.51
N ASN A 106 1.70 -14.30 -12.83
CA ASN A 106 2.41 -15.12 -13.80
C ASN A 106 2.76 -16.52 -13.24
N ASP A 107 2.85 -16.65 -11.92
CA ASP A 107 2.94 -17.94 -11.22
C ASP A 107 1.71 -18.16 -10.34
N ILE A 108 0.59 -18.48 -10.96
CA ILE A 108 -0.72 -18.59 -10.31
C ILE A 108 -0.67 -19.56 -9.12
N MET A 109 -0.24 -20.80 -9.37
CA MET A 109 -0.27 -21.82 -8.32
C MET A 109 0.83 -21.66 -7.27
N GLY A 110 1.99 -21.09 -7.64
CA GLY A 110 3.01 -20.68 -6.68
C GLY A 110 2.47 -19.59 -5.75
N SER A 111 1.80 -18.58 -6.30
CA SER A 111 1.19 -17.51 -5.52
C SER A 111 0.05 -18.00 -4.61
N VAL A 112 -0.80 -18.93 -5.07
CA VAL A 112 -1.83 -19.54 -4.21
C VAL A 112 -1.20 -20.28 -3.03
N ARG A 113 -0.16 -21.11 -3.27
CA ARG A 113 0.56 -21.82 -2.19
C ARG A 113 1.23 -20.84 -1.24
N LYS A 114 1.87 -19.81 -1.77
CA LYS A 114 2.53 -18.75 -1.00
C LYS A 114 1.55 -18.01 -0.09
N LEU A 115 0.35 -17.67 -0.58
CA LEU A 115 -0.69 -17.03 0.23
C LEU A 115 -1.14 -17.94 1.40
N ARG A 116 -1.40 -19.21 1.12
CA ARG A 116 -1.81 -20.18 2.16
C ARG A 116 -0.74 -20.38 3.23
N GLU A 117 0.51 -20.54 2.79
CA GLU A 117 1.66 -20.66 3.69
C GLU A 117 1.84 -19.39 4.54
N ALA A 118 1.83 -18.23 3.90
CA ALA A 118 1.98 -16.95 4.58
C ALA A 118 0.83 -16.67 5.57
N HIS A 119 -0.40 -17.02 5.19
CA HIS A 119 -1.55 -16.90 6.09
C HIS A 119 -1.41 -17.84 7.31
N SER A 120 -0.99 -19.09 7.11
CA SER A 120 -0.76 -20.04 8.21
C SER A 120 0.43 -19.65 9.09
N LYS A 121 1.54 -19.19 8.48
CA LYS A 121 2.80 -18.93 9.21
C LYS A 121 2.80 -17.58 9.92
N TRP A 122 2.28 -16.53 9.26
CA TRP A 122 2.40 -15.15 9.73
C TRP A 122 1.05 -14.47 9.99
N GLY A 123 -0.07 -15.11 9.66
CA GLY A 123 -1.40 -14.51 9.82
C GLY A 123 -1.57 -13.26 8.94
N ILE A 124 -1.11 -13.30 7.68
CA ILE A 124 -1.18 -12.15 6.77
C ILE A 124 -2.59 -11.56 6.72
N LYS A 125 -2.67 -10.23 6.66
CA LYS A 125 -3.92 -9.48 6.63
C LYS A 125 -4.28 -8.94 5.24
N ALA A 126 -3.39 -9.09 4.26
CA ALA A 126 -3.62 -8.69 2.88
C ALA A 126 -2.72 -9.44 1.91
N ALA A 127 -3.20 -9.64 0.68
CA ALA A 127 -2.36 -9.87 -0.48
C ALA A 127 -2.11 -8.56 -1.23
N THR A 128 -0.98 -8.42 -1.93
CA THR A 128 -0.65 -7.21 -2.70
C THR A 128 -0.27 -7.56 -4.14
N SER A 129 -0.61 -6.69 -5.09
CA SER A 129 -0.33 -6.84 -6.51
C SER A 129 0.16 -5.53 -7.11
N PHE A 130 1.21 -5.62 -7.95
CA PHE A 130 1.71 -4.51 -8.76
C PHE A 130 1.65 -4.88 -10.25
N PRO A 131 0.50 -4.71 -10.92
CA PRO A 131 0.27 -5.15 -12.30
C PRO A 131 1.32 -4.65 -13.31
N ALA A 132 1.76 -3.41 -13.19
CA ALA A 132 2.76 -2.82 -14.06
C ALA A 132 4.21 -3.26 -13.76
N GLY A 133 4.45 -3.85 -12.60
CA GLY A 133 5.77 -4.35 -12.18
C GLY A 133 6.06 -5.78 -12.60
N TYR A 134 5.08 -6.52 -13.10
CA TYR A 134 5.26 -7.89 -13.55
C TYR A 134 5.89 -7.98 -14.95
N MET A 135 6.57 -9.09 -15.23
CA MET A 135 7.12 -9.41 -16.55
C MET A 135 6.71 -10.82 -16.99
N PRO A 136 5.76 -10.94 -17.93
CA PRO A 136 4.97 -9.88 -18.57
C PRO A 136 4.00 -9.19 -17.61
N GLN A 137 3.61 -7.94 -17.93
CA GLN A 137 2.56 -7.23 -17.20
C GLN A 137 1.24 -8.01 -17.22
N VAL A 138 0.48 -7.94 -16.13
CA VAL A 138 -0.80 -8.63 -15.99
C VAL A 138 -1.88 -7.62 -15.60
N PRO A 139 -2.86 -7.33 -16.48
CA PRO A 139 -3.97 -6.45 -16.15
C PRO A 139 -4.74 -6.91 -14.90
N VAL A 140 -5.30 -5.96 -14.16
CA VAL A 140 -6.07 -6.23 -12.94
C VAL A 140 -7.22 -7.21 -13.22
N SER A 141 -7.93 -7.09 -14.35
CA SER A 141 -9.03 -8.01 -14.74
C SER A 141 -8.57 -9.22 -15.56
N ASP A 142 -7.26 -9.49 -15.68
CA ASP A 142 -6.78 -10.69 -16.38
C ASP A 142 -7.11 -11.96 -15.59
N ARG A 143 -7.54 -13.01 -16.31
CA ARG A 143 -7.89 -14.33 -15.73
C ARG A 143 -6.81 -14.95 -14.85
N ARG A 144 -5.54 -14.57 -15.03
CA ARG A 144 -4.44 -15.01 -14.18
C ARG A 144 -4.56 -14.51 -12.73
N HIS A 145 -5.23 -13.39 -12.51
CA HIS A 145 -5.53 -12.90 -11.16
C HIS A 145 -6.71 -13.65 -10.49
N TYR A 146 -7.65 -14.21 -11.26
CA TYR A 146 -8.91 -14.75 -10.73
C TYR A 146 -8.71 -15.85 -9.66
N PRO A 147 -7.81 -16.84 -9.82
CA PRO A 147 -7.55 -17.79 -8.75
C PRO A 147 -7.00 -17.15 -7.47
N LEU A 148 -6.28 -16.03 -7.60
CA LEU A 148 -5.71 -15.30 -6.46
C LEU A 148 -6.79 -14.47 -5.76
N TYR A 149 -7.75 -13.91 -6.50
CA TYR A 149 -8.93 -13.26 -5.94
C TYR A 149 -9.81 -14.23 -5.16
N ALA A 150 -10.09 -15.40 -5.76
CA ALA A 150 -10.81 -16.47 -5.07
C ALA A 150 -10.11 -16.92 -3.79
N GLU A 151 -8.77 -17.04 -3.82
CA GLU A 151 -8.01 -17.42 -2.64
C GLU A 151 -8.04 -16.33 -1.55
N CYS A 152 -7.99 -15.06 -1.92
CA CYS A 152 -8.16 -13.96 -0.96
C CYS A 152 -9.54 -13.98 -0.27
N ILE A 153 -10.61 -14.32 -1.01
CA ILE A 153 -11.95 -14.52 -0.45
C ILE A 153 -11.94 -15.71 0.53
N ASN A 154 -11.36 -16.86 0.13
CA ASN A 154 -11.27 -18.04 0.99
C ASN A 154 -10.50 -17.79 2.29
N LEU A 155 -9.45 -16.99 2.25
CA LEU A 155 -8.64 -16.59 3.40
C LEU A 155 -9.22 -15.39 4.17
N ASP A 156 -10.32 -14.81 3.66
CA ASP A 156 -10.97 -13.62 4.19
C ASP A 156 -10.02 -12.41 4.36
N ILE A 157 -9.11 -12.22 3.41
CA ILE A 157 -8.17 -11.10 3.35
C ILE A 157 -8.46 -10.22 2.11
N PRO A 158 -8.27 -8.89 2.17
CA PRO A 158 -8.37 -8.03 1.00
C PRO A 158 -7.18 -8.19 0.05
N MET A 159 -7.41 -7.81 -1.22
CA MET A 159 -6.35 -7.63 -2.22
C MET A 159 -6.04 -6.13 -2.38
N ILE A 160 -4.80 -5.74 -2.14
CA ILE A 160 -4.29 -4.39 -2.40
C ILE A 160 -3.66 -4.37 -3.79
N ILE A 161 -4.10 -3.46 -4.67
CA ILE A 161 -3.66 -3.42 -6.07
C ILE A 161 -3.25 -2.01 -6.45
N ASN A 162 -2.09 -1.86 -7.11
CA ASN A 162 -1.68 -0.58 -7.67
C ASN A 162 -2.67 -0.14 -8.75
N ALA A 163 -3.11 1.11 -8.70
CA ALA A 163 -4.06 1.73 -9.62
C ALA A 163 -3.53 3.07 -10.12
N GLY A 164 -3.82 3.40 -11.37
CA GLY A 164 -3.38 4.66 -11.99
C GLY A 164 -2.07 4.51 -12.78
N VAL A 165 -1.49 5.63 -13.18
CA VAL A 165 -0.23 5.67 -13.91
C VAL A 165 0.92 5.25 -12.99
N PRO A 166 1.71 4.21 -13.36
CA PRO A 166 2.84 3.79 -12.54
C PRO A 166 3.92 4.86 -12.49
N GLY A 167 4.54 5.06 -11.32
CA GLY A 167 5.68 5.95 -11.18
C GLY A 167 6.90 5.51 -12.01
N PRO A 168 7.32 4.23 -12.02
CA PRO A 168 8.32 3.72 -12.95
C PRO A 168 7.90 3.89 -14.42
N ARG A 169 8.86 4.11 -15.32
CA ARG A 169 8.61 4.28 -16.77
C ARG A 169 8.29 2.93 -17.44
N VAL A 170 7.09 2.41 -17.14
CA VAL A 170 6.53 1.19 -17.71
C VAL A 170 5.12 1.45 -18.23
N PRO A 171 4.58 0.65 -19.18
CA PRO A 171 3.22 0.85 -19.68
C PRO A 171 2.17 0.79 -18.57
N MET A 172 1.14 1.64 -18.65
CA MET A 172 0.15 1.88 -17.60
C MET A 172 -1.15 1.07 -17.76
N ALA A 173 -1.45 0.57 -18.96
CA ALA A 173 -2.77 0.03 -19.30
C ALA A 173 -3.24 -1.08 -18.34
N CYS A 174 -2.32 -1.89 -17.82
CA CYS A 174 -2.63 -3.03 -16.96
C CYS A 174 -3.21 -2.66 -15.59
N GLN A 175 -3.08 -1.41 -15.14
CA GLN A 175 -3.62 -0.91 -13.87
C GLN A 175 -4.54 0.31 -14.03
N HIS A 176 -5.17 0.44 -15.21
CA HIS A 176 -6.23 1.41 -15.42
C HIS A 176 -7.43 1.11 -14.51
N VAL A 177 -8.07 2.16 -13.98
CA VAL A 177 -9.15 1.99 -12.98
C VAL A 177 -10.37 1.23 -13.50
N ASP A 178 -10.63 1.22 -14.80
CA ASP A 178 -11.76 0.50 -15.42
C ASP A 178 -11.71 -1.01 -15.15
N HIS A 179 -10.52 -1.59 -15.02
CA HIS A 179 -10.35 -3.01 -14.69
C HIS A 179 -11.00 -3.40 -13.36
N PHE A 180 -11.07 -2.46 -12.41
CA PHE A 180 -11.68 -2.72 -11.10
C PHE A 180 -13.18 -2.90 -11.18
N ASP A 181 -13.86 -2.30 -12.18
CA ASP A 181 -15.30 -2.44 -12.38
C ASP A 181 -15.67 -3.90 -12.69
N GLU A 182 -14.92 -4.53 -13.59
CA GLU A 182 -15.10 -5.93 -13.98
C GLU A 182 -14.81 -6.89 -12.82
N VAL A 183 -13.68 -6.69 -12.11
CA VAL A 183 -13.31 -7.54 -10.98
C VAL A 183 -14.32 -7.44 -9.82
N CYS A 184 -14.82 -6.24 -9.50
CA CYS A 184 -15.85 -6.08 -8.49
C CYS A 184 -17.19 -6.74 -8.89
N TYR A 185 -17.49 -6.81 -10.18
CA TYR A 185 -18.68 -7.50 -10.68
C TYR A 185 -18.53 -9.02 -10.56
N ASP A 186 -17.37 -9.57 -10.96
CA ASP A 186 -17.12 -11.01 -10.95
C ASP A 186 -16.88 -11.55 -9.52
N PHE A 187 -16.35 -10.73 -8.61
CA PHE A 187 -16.00 -11.11 -7.22
C PHE A 187 -16.62 -10.16 -6.20
N PRO A 188 -17.97 -10.17 -6.02
CA PRO A 188 -18.65 -9.22 -5.14
C PRO A 188 -18.28 -9.36 -3.65
N GLU A 189 -17.73 -10.49 -3.22
CA GLU A 189 -17.26 -10.75 -1.86
C GLU A 189 -15.84 -10.24 -1.61
N LEU A 190 -15.06 -9.97 -2.67
CA LEU A 190 -13.68 -9.54 -2.56
C LEU A 190 -13.60 -8.10 -2.05
N ARG A 191 -12.81 -7.89 -1.01
CA ARG A 191 -12.40 -6.54 -0.62
C ARG A 191 -11.17 -6.15 -1.42
N ILE A 192 -11.26 -5.07 -2.20
CA ILE A 192 -10.17 -4.54 -3.03
C ILE A 192 -9.79 -3.16 -2.53
N VAL A 193 -8.48 -2.93 -2.38
CA VAL A 193 -7.93 -1.63 -1.99
C VAL A 193 -7.05 -1.10 -3.11
N MET A 194 -7.49 -0.04 -3.79
CA MET A 194 -6.67 0.68 -4.78
C MET A 194 -5.52 1.40 -4.07
N ARG A 195 -4.30 1.24 -4.58
CA ARG A 195 -3.06 1.81 -4.04
C ARG A 195 -2.41 2.74 -5.08
N HIS A 196 -1.67 3.75 -4.62
CA HIS A 196 -0.91 4.71 -5.43
C HIS A 196 -1.75 5.66 -6.28
N GLY A 197 -2.83 6.19 -5.71
CA GLY A 197 -3.49 7.41 -6.18
C GLY A 197 -4.57 7.24 -7.22
N ALA A 198 -4.59 6.18 -8.02
CA ALA A 198 -5.49 6.02 -9.18
C ALA A 198 -5.41 7.18 -10.20
N GLU A 199 -4.34 7.99 -10.15
CA GLU A 199 -4.15 9.17 -10.99
C GLU A 199 -3.88 8.76 -12.46
N PRO A 200 -4.46 9.46 -13.46
CA PRO A 200 -5.33 10.63 -13.38
C PRO A 200 -6.85 10.29 -13.36
N TRP A 201 -7.25 9.08 -12.96
CA TRP A 201 -8.64 8.61 -12.99
C TRP A 201 -9.32 8.64 -11.63
N GLU A 202 -8.93 9.56 -10.72
CA GLU A 202 -9.44 9.64 -9.34
C GLU A 202 -10.96 9.88 -9.30
N ALA A 203 -11.49 10.69 -10.24
CA ALA A 203 -12.92 10.91 -10.36
C ALA A 203 -13.67 9.63 -10.74
N THR A 204 -13.11 8.81 -11.63
CA THR A 204 -13.64 7.48 -11.99
C THR A 204 -13.53 6.54 -10.79
N ALA A 205 -12.37 6.50 -10.11
CA ALA A 205 -12.18 5.71 -8.90
C ALA A 205 -13.22 6.03 -7.82
N VAL A 206 -13.55 7.31 -7.61
CA VAL A 206 -14.63 7.74 -6.70
C VAL A 206 -15.97 7.18 -7.14
N LYS A 207 -16.30 7.22 -8.44
CA LYS A 207 -17.57 6.64 -8.96
C LYS A 207 -17.62 5.13 -8.77
N LEU A 208 -16.51 4.43 -8.97
CA LEU A 208 -16.42 2.99 -8.73
C LEU A 208 -16.57 2.64 -7.24
N MET A 209 -15.94 3.39 -6.34
CA MET A 209 -16.13 3.20 -4.89
C MET A 209 -17.56 3.50 -4.40
N LEU A 210 -18.27 4.40 -5.06
CA LEU A 210 -19.70 4.63 -4.82
C LEU A 210 -20.56 3.46 -5.32
N LYS A 211 -20.18 2.86 -6.45
CA LYS A 211 -20.89 1.75 -7.10
C LYS A 211 -20.67 0.43 -6.36
N TRP A 212 -19.42 0.16 -5.92
CA TRP A 212 -19.00 -1.13 -5.39
C TRP A 212 -18.72 -1.09 -3.88
N PRO A 213 -19.50 -1.82 -3.07
CA PRO A 213 -19.31 -1.85 -1.61
C PRO A 213 -17.94 -2.35 -1.18
N GLY A 214 -17.37 -3.33 -1.88
CA GLY A 214 -16.07 -3.96 -1.58
C GLY A 214 -14.84 -3.20 -2.10
N LEU A 215 -15.01 -2.05 -2.78
CA LEU A 215 -13.90 -1.27 -3.32
C LEU A 215 -13.50 -0.12 -2.38
N TYR A 216 -12.22 -0.03 -2.07
CA TYR A 216 -11.59 0.94 -1.16
C TYR A 216 -10.38 1.60 -1.81
N TYR A 217 -9.78 2.55 -1.11
CA TYR A 217 -8.63 3.31 -1.58
C TYR A 217 -7.68 3.65 -0.43
N MET A 218 -6.38 3.69 -0.69
CA MET A 218 -5.36 4.20 0.23
C MET A 218 -4.39 5.17 -0.45
N THR A 219 -3.92 6.16 0.32
CA THR A 219 -3.22 7.36 -0.17
C THR A 219 -1.73 7.18 -0.45
N SER A 220 -1.20 5.97 -0.48
CA SER A 220 0.23 5.71 -0.63
C SER A 220 0.89 6.43 -1.82
N ALA A 221 2.18 6.70 -1.70
CA ALA A 221 3.05 7.36 -2.67
C ALA A 221 2.81 8.86 -2.90
N PHE A 222 1.82 9.47 -2.29
CA PHE A 222 1.58 10.91 -2.34
C PHE A 222 1.92 11.55 -0.99
N ALA A 223 2.69 12.64 -1.02
CA ALA A 223 2.82 13.48 0.15
C ALA A 223 1.46 14.16 0.43
N PRO A 224 1.06 14.35 1.71
CA PRO A 224 -0.30 14.76 2.07
C PRO A 224 -0.82 16.01 1.34
N LYS A 225 0.03 16.99 1.12
CA LYS A 225 -0.34 18.21 0.37
C LYS A 225 -0.70 18.00 -1.10
N TYR A 226 -0.40 16.82 -1.66
CA TYR A 226 -0.72 16.46 -3.04
C TYR A 226 -1.85 15.44 -3.13
N TYR A 227 -2.56 15.16 -2.04
CA TYR A 227 -3.73 14.30 -2.12
C TYR A 227 -4.75 14.84 -3.12
N PRO A 228 -5.26 13.99 -4.04
CA PRO A 228 -6.15 14.45 -5.10
C PRO A 228 -7.43 15.07 -4.54
N LYS A 229 -7.84 16.22 -5.11
CA LYS A 229 -9.05 16.94 -4.68
C LYS A 229 -10.30 16.06 -4.70
N ALA A 230 -10.48 15.23 -5.73
CA ALA A 230 -11.61 14.32 -5.84
C ALA A 230 -11.70 13.34 -4.65
N ILE A 231 -10.54 12.87 -4.15
CA ILE A 231 -10.46 11.98 -2.98
C ILE A 231 -10.77 12.76 -1.70
N ILE A 232 -10.22 13.98 -1.54
CA ILE A 232 -10.50 14.84 -0.38
C ILE A 232 -12.00 15.16 -0.29
N ASP A 233 -12.62 15.57 -1.40
CA ASP A 233 -14.05 15.87 -1.45
C ASP A 233 -14.89 14.62 -1.13
N TYR A 234 -14.48 13.46 -1.59
CA TYR A 234 -15.17 12.20 -1.33
C TYR A 234 -15.08 11.78 0.14
N VAL A 235 -13.88 11.84 0.74
CA VAL A 235 -13.67 11.58 2.18
C VAL A 235 -14.60 12.46 3.03
N ASN A 236 -14.65 13.74 2.72
CA ASN A 236 -15.44 14.72 3.47
C ASN A 236 -16.97 14.58 3.28
N THR A 237 -17.41 13.64 2.46
CA THR A 237 -18.83 13.45 2.16
C THR A 237 -19.25 11.98 2.34
N ARG A 238 -19.30 11.21 1.26
CA ARG A 238 -19.80 9.82 1.26
C ARG A 238 -18.72 8.77 1.45
N GLY A 239 -17.44 9.13 1.27
CA GLY A 239 -16.30 8.23 1.26
C GLY A 239 -15.56 8.10 2.57
N SER A 240 -16.07 8.65 3.68
CA SER A 240 -15.36 8.64 4.96
C SER A 240 -14.99 7.23 5.48
N SER A 241 -15.71 6.19 5.06
CA SER A 241 -15.44 4.79 5.38
C SER A 241 -14.71 4.01 4.27
N LYS A 242 -14.30 4.68 3.19
CA LYS A 242 -13.72 4.05 1.99
C LYS A 242 -12.24 4.35 1.80
N ILE A 243 -11.75 5.42 2.41
CA ILE A 243 -10.40 5.92 2.20
C ILE A 243 -9.57 5.67 3.46
N MET A 244 -8.35 5.14 3.27
CA MET A 244 -7.43 4.80 4.35
C MET A 244 -6.08 5.46 4.13
N TYR A 245 -5.38 5.71 5.22
CA TYR A 245 -4.02 6.22 5.18
C TYR A 245 -3.02 5.12 4.82
N ALA A 246 -2.12 5.46 3.93
CA ALA A 246 -0.88 4.75 3.68
C ALA A 246 0.20 5.77 3.32
N GLY A 247 1.39 5.64 3.89
CA GLY A 247 2.54 6.47 3.61
C GLY A 247 3.28 6.10 2.34
N TYR A 248 4.50 5.84 2.42
CA TYR A 248 5.43 5.28 1.42
C TYR A 248 6.86 5.26 1.98
N TYR A 249 6.97 5.16 3.28
CA TYR A 249 8.26 5.09 3.99
C TYR A 249 8.81 3.66 3.93
N PRO A 250 10.09 3.46 3.69
CA PRO A 250 11.11 4.43 3.30
C PRO A 250 11.30 4.55 1.78
N MET A 251 10.37 4.00 0.98
CA MET A 251 10.55 3.83 -0.45
C MET A 251 10.65 5.16 -1.22
N GLY A 252 9.88 6.17 -0.83
CA GLY A 252 9.89 7.46 -1.52
C GLY A 252 9.56 8.68 -0.65
N LEU A 253 9.13 8.47 0.59
CA LEU A 253 8.79 9.55 1.53
C LEU A 253 9.32 9.23 2.93
N SER A 254 9.80 10.23 3.67
CA SER A 254 10.09 10.08 5.09
C SER A 254 8.81 10.20 5.93
N LEU A 255 8.77 9.51 7.07
CA LEU A 255 7.65 9.63 8.01
C LEU A 255 7.52 11.04 8.58
N ASP A 256 8.65 11.73 8.81
CA ASP A 256 8.66 13.12 9.28
C ASP A 256 7.92 14.04 8.34
N ARG A 257 8.25 13.98 7.04
CA ARG A 257 7.59 14.79 6.03
C ARG A 257 6.10 14.52 5.95
N ILE A 258 5.72 13.24 6.00
CA ILE A 258 4.30 12.86 5.96
C ILE A 258 3.59 13.41 7.20
N ALA A 259 4.17 13.24 8.39
CA ALA A 259 3.59 13.72 9.65
C ALA A 259 3.47 15.25 9.68
N ASP A 260 4.49 15.97 9.19
CA ASP A 260 4.49 17.44 9.16
C ASP A 260 3.44 18.01 8.18
N GLU A 261 3.26 17.36 7.03
CA GLU A 261 2.31 17.80 6.00
C GLU A 261 0.86 17.35 6.29
N MET A 262 0.64 16.31 7.12
CA MET A 262 -0.68 15.68 7.32
C MET A 262 -1.73 16.67 7.82
N GLY A 263 -1.38 17.55 8.74
CA GLY A 263 -2.31 18.57 9.27
C GLY A 263 -2.77 19.62 8.25
N SER A 264 -2.14 19.69 7.07
CA SER A 264 -2.53 20.58 5.99
C SER A 264 -3.66 20.04 5.10
N VAL A 265 -3.98 18.74 5.22
CA VAL A 265 -5.06 18.13 4.43
C VAL A 265 -6.41 18.64 4.94
N PRO A 266 -7.28 19.18 4.08
CA PRO A 266 -8.52 19.82 4.51
C PRO A 266 -9.64 18.78 4.77
N PHE A 267 -9.37 17.82 5.67
CA PHE A 267 -10.36 16.87 6.14
C PHE A 267 -11.21 17.46 7.27
N LYS A 268 -12.48 17.06 7.32
CA LYS A 268 -13.35 17.34 8.46
C LYS A 268 -12.87 16.59 9.70
N ALA A 269 -13.11 17.16 10.87
CA ALA A 269 -12.63 16.61 12.14
C ALA A 269 -13.05 15.14 12.39
N ASP A 270 -14.28 14.80 12.03
CA ASP A 270 -14.87 13.47 12.21
C ASP A 270 -14.35 12.41 11.22
N THR A 271 -13.59 12.82 10.20
CA THR A 271 -13.00 11.89 9.22
C THR A 271 -11.63 11.39 9.65
N TRP A 272 -10.89 12.12 10.47
CA TRP A 272 -9.52 11.77 10.86
C TRP A 272 -9.39 10.39 11.52
N PRO A 273 -10.20 10.02 12.54
CA PRO A 273 -10.10 8.69 13.14
C PRO A 273 -10.39 7.57 12.15
N LYS A 274 -11.33 7.78 11.22
CA LYS A 274 -11.66 6.81 10.18
C LYS A 274 -10.50 6.64 9.20
N PHE A 275 -9.97 7.75 8.68
CA PHE A 275 -8.89 7.77 7.70
C PHE A 275 -7.60 7.17 8.24
N LEU A 276 -7.18 7.58 9.45
CA LEU A 276 -5.90 7.20 10.03
C LEU A 276 -5.91 5.83 10.73
N ARG A 277 -7.10 5.27 11.06
CA ARG A 277 -7.18 4.05 11.86
C ARG A 277 -8.40 3.18 11.58
N ASN A 278 -9.62 3.67 11.82
CA ASN A 278 -10.80 2.81 11.95
C ASN A 278 -11.16 2.07 10.68
N ASN A 279 -10.98 2.69 9.51
CA ASN A 279 -11.22 2.03 8.22
C ASN A 279 -10.24 0.88 7.98
N ALA A 280 -8.97 1.03 8.38
CA ALA A 280 -7.99 -0.06 8.29
C ALA A 280 -8.41 -1.25 9.19
N ILE A 281 -8.88 -0.97 10.42
CA ILE A 281 -9.39 -2.01 11.32
C ILE A 281 -10.52 -2.80 10.65
N ASP A 282 -11.49 -2.10 10.04
CA ASP A 282 -12.65 -2.74 9.41
C ASP A 282 -12.27 -3.56 8.17
N VAL A 283 -11.47 -2.97 7.28
CA VAL A 283 -11.15 -3.60 5.98
C VAL A 283 -10.20 -4.79 6.15
N PHE A 284 -9.22 -4.70 7.04
CA PHE A 284 -8.22 -5.74 7.28
C PHE A 284 -8.54 -6.64 8.47
N LYS A 285 -9.70 -6.43 9.13
CA LYS A 285 -10.15 -7.22 10.30
C LYS A 285 -9.07 -7.31 11.38
N LEU A 286 -8.56 -6.16 11.78
CA LEU A 286 -7.56 -6.09 12.83
C LEU A 286 -8.25 -6.20 14.20
N ASP A 287 -7.71 -7.08 15.05
CA ASP A 287 -8.24 -7.30 16.41
C ASP A 287 -7.69 -6.26 17.41
N ILE A 288 -8.04 -5.00 17.18
CA ILE A 288 -7.65 -3.86 18.01
C ILE A 288 -8.82 -2.87 18.13
N PRO A 289 -8.88 -2.06 19.20
CA PRO A 289 -9.97 -1.12 19.39
C PRO A 289 -9.95 0.04 18.40
N LYS A 290 -11.14 0.50 18.00
CA LYS A 290 -11.35 1.78 17.31
C LYS A 290 -11.28 2.95 18.27
N VAL A 291 -11.04 4.14 17.73
CA VAL A 291 -11.07 5.43 18.43
C VAL A 291 -12.13 6.35 17.86
#